data_124928c8f241e6f9d5b6344861e9d221
#
_entry.id   124928c8f241e6f9d5b6344861e9d221
#
_cell.length_a   1.000
_cell.length_b   1.000
_cell.length_c   1.000
_cell.angle_alpha   90.00
_cell.angle_beta   90.00
_cell.angle_gamma   90.00
#
_symmetry.space_group_name_H-M   'P 1'
#
loop_
_entity.id
_entity.type
_entity.pdbx_description
1 polymer ?
#
loop_
_entity_poly.entity_id
_entity_poly.type
_entity_poly.pdbx_seq_one_letter_code
_entity_poly.pdbx_strand_id
1 'polypeptide(L)'
;MLRSVTLPFGGHININYEQTTPSYDLPGRRWVMSSVETTGGYKENGAIRSRNTFEYSGGYRDRRERDFYGFKQVRTNQIDTENGDRLYRYSVQTYGKNRDYYTHGLVTSEYLYTADGKKLQGAVYDYDLKTLAVGHNTADAVVFPALKTLVQSNFDEAGGDSLSVAVSNTYDDYGNLQGYKETTTGYSLEANINYHKIADKYIVGVPSHITVSSGGKTYRERSTKVDGNGEITEIMLHNGDKPSVYNMTYDGYGNITRMTKPENYNHQRMFYAYTYDDRYHSLVTSVKDAYGYSSSTAYDGLWNAPSVTTDLNGQKMEYTYDALGRQMTIRAPYEIESGQPFTIRYEYFPAERKAHTIHYSKEGNIDTYTFADSLMRAVQTKQTGVVWSGGSNQKVSIVSGRAVIDAFGRNIAAYYPMTESHGNIGTYNHATGDLQAKTEYDTHDRTTSVTLADGS
;
A
#
# COMPACT_ATOMS: atom_id res chain seq x y z
N MET A 1 -6.80 -5.78 27.82
CA MET A 1 -6.87 -6.17 26.38
C MET A 1 -7.85 -5.25 25.67
N LEU A 2 -7.52 -4.84 24.46
CA LEU A 2 -8.37 -4.00 23.63
C LEU A 2 -9.60 -4.79 23.16
N ARG A 3 -10.82 -4.35 23.51
CA ARG A 3 -12.06 -5.06 23.16
C ARG A 3 -12.83 -4.43 22.02
N SER A 4 -12.70 -3.13 21.85
CA SER A 4 -13.35 -2.44 20.75
C SER A 4 -12.60 -1.19 20.34
N VAL A 5 -12.73 -0.82 19.07
CA VAL A 5 -12.26 0.43 18.49
C VAL A 5 -13.44 1.06 17.76
N THR A 6 -13.70 2.34 18.03
CA THR A 6 -14.64 3.13 17.24
C THR A 6 -13.85 3.98 16.26
N LEU A 7 -14.10 3.82 14.98
CA LEU A 7 -13.47 4.60 13.91
C LEU A 7 -14.05 6.02 13.86
N PRO A 8 -13.31 7.01 13.32
CA PRO A 8 -13.76 8.41 13.29
C PRO A 8 -15.13 8.62 12.63
N PHE A 9 -15.51 7.78 11.67
CA PHE A 9 -16.80 7.85 10.99
C PHE A 9 -17.87 6.90 11.58
N GLY A 10 -17.62 6.36 12.76
CA GLY A 10 -18.59 5.57 13.53
C GLY A 10 -18.61 4.08 13.17
N GLY A 11 -17.64 3.57 12.41
CA GLY A 11 -17.44 2.13 12.27
C GLY A 11 -16.90 1.52 13.56
N HIS A 12 -17.18 0.26 13.81
CA HIS A 12 -16.75 -0.45 15.02
C HIS A 12 -15.94 -1.69 14.67
N ILE A 13 -14.88 -1.92 15.45
CA ILE A 13 -14.12 -3.17 15.43
C ILE A 13 -14.25 -3.77 16.82
N ASN A 14 -14.85 -4.96 16.91
CA ASN A 14 -15.00 -5.71 18.15
C ASN A 14 -14.04 -6.90 18.16
N ILE A 15 -13.30 -7.08 19.26
CA ILE A 15 -12.31 -8.14 19.43
C ILE A 15 -12.71 -8.98 20.61
N ASN A 16 -12.91 -10.28 20.38
CA ASN A 16 -13.18 -11.24 21.44
C ASN A 16 -11.92 -12.07 21.70
N TYR A 17 -11.79 -12.53 22.92
CA TYR A 17 -10.66 -13.30 23.41
C TYR A 17 -11.14 -14.54 24.14
N GLU A 18 -10.33 -15.59 24.06
CA GLU A 18 -10.49 -16.81 24.84
C GLU A 18 -9.18 -17.22 25.49
N GLN A 19 -9.24 -18.11 26.45
CA GLN A 19 -8.05 -18.69 27.07
C GLN A 19 -7.71 -20.02 26.43
N THR A 20 -6.41 -20.19 26.11
CA THR A 20 -5.92 -21.50 25.62
C THR A 20 -6.08 -22.57 26.68
N THR A 21 -6.29 -23.81 26.25
CA THR A 21 -6.26 -24.97 27.14
C THR A 21 -4.78 -25.28 27.52
N PRO A 22 -4.45 -25.42 28.80
CA PRO A 22 -3.13 -25.81 29.23
C PRO A 22 -2.71 -27.18 28.66
N SER A 23 -1.42 -27.30 28.30
CA SER A 23 -0.81 -28.54 27.85
C SER A 23 0.58 -28.70 28.46
N TYR A 24 1.23 -29.85 28.24
CA TYR A 24 2.62 -30.03 28.70
C TYR A 24 3.57 -29.00 28.08
N ASP A 25 3.38 -28.67 26.81
CA ASP A 25 4.19 -27.71 26.07
C ASP A 25 3.81 -26.26 26.37
N LEU A 26 2.59 -26.01 26.78
CA LEU A 26 2.07 -24.70 27.18
C LEU A 26 1.32 -24.82 28.52
N PRO A 27 2.04 -24.90 29.65
CA PRO A 27 1.43 -25.19 30.95
C PRO A 27 0.56 -24.06 31.51
N GLY A 28 0.76 -22.82 31.06
CA GLY A 28 -0.06 -21.65 31.44
C GLY A 28 -1.16 -21.36 30.43
N ARG A 29 -2.30 -20.85 30.92
CA ARG A 29 -3.35 -20.30 30.05
C ARG A 29 -2.88 -18.99 29.45
N ARG A 30 -3.12 -18.79 28.16
CA ARG A 30 -2.89 -17.52 27.46
C ARG A 30 -4.18 -17.00 26.86
N TRP A 31 -4.35 -15.70 26.94
CA TRP A 31 -5.40 -15.02 26.22
C TRP A 31 -5.00 -14.88 24.74
N VAL A 32 -5.85 -15.36 23.86
CA VAL A 32 -5.72 -15.26 22.41
C VAL A 32 -6.99 -14.63 21.83
N MET A 33 -6.89 -13.98 20.68
CA MET A 33 -8.07 -13.50 19.96
C MET A 33 -8.89 -14.70 19.47
N SER A 34 -10.17 -14.76 19.81
CA SER A 34 -11.08 -15.78 19.27
C SER A 34 -11.85 -15.29 18.05
N SER A 35 -12.16 -13.98 18.00
CA SER A 35 -12.76 -13.37 16.81
C SER A 35 -12.48 -11.88 16.72
N VAL A 36 -12.49 -11.38 15.48
CA VAL A 36 -12.54 -9.95 15.16
C VAL A 36 -13.74 -9.72 14.25
N GLU A 37 -14.58 -8.76 14.64
CA GLU A 37 -15.73 -8.36 13.86
C GLU A 37 -15.66 -6.86 13.58
N THR A 38 -15.73 -6.50 12.30
CA THR A 38 -15.81 -5.11 11.84
C THR A 38 -17.23 -4.83 11.39
N THR A 39 -17.86 -3.82 11.98
CA THR A 39 -19.23 -3.40 11.63
C THR A 39 -19.20 -1.98 11.11
N GLY A 40 -19.78 -1.76 9.92
CA GLY A 40 -19.84 -0.44 9.31
C GLY A 40 -20.28 -0.53 7.87
N GLY A 41 -20.13 0.59 7.17
CA GLY A 41 -20.50 0.70 5.75
C GLY A 41 -21.85 1.36 5.54
N TYR A 42 -22.25 1.43 4.29
CA TYR A 42 -23.57 1.83 3.82
C TYR A 42 -24.27 0.61 3.23
N LYS A 43 -25.33 0.18 3.88
CA LYS A 43 -26.25 -0.83 3.34
C LYS A 43 -27.67 -0.41 3.64
N GLU A 44 -28.59 -0.62 2.72
CA GLU A 44 -29.99 -0.21 2.83
C GLU A 44 -30.68 -0.82 4.06
N ASN A 45 -30.29 -2.04 4.43
CA ASN A 45 -30.86 -2.81 5.53
C ASN A 45 -29.94 -2.93 6.75
N GLY A 46 -29.01 -1.97 6.96
CA GLY A 46 -28.10 -1.95 8.10
C GLY A 46 -26.61 -1.97 7.72
N ALA A 47 -25.77 -2.03 8.74
CA ALA A 47 -24.32 -2.04 8.56
C ALA A 47 -23.84 -3.40 8.02
N ILE A 48 -22.83 -3.33 7.15
CA ILE A 48 -22.07 -4.52 6.73
C ILE A 48 -21.27 -5.04 7.92
N ARG A 49 -21.27 -6.34 8.10
CA ARG A 49 -20.54 -7.01 9.16
C ARG A 49 -19.54 -7.98 8.55
N SER A 50 -18.24 -7.74 8.74
CA SER A 50 -17.17 -8.67 8.38
C SER A 50 -16.65 -9.36 9.63
N ARG A 51 -16.50 -10.69 9.62
CA ARG A 51 -16.08 -11.45 10.80
C ARG A 51 -15.04 -12.50 10.46
N ASN A 52 -13.97 -12.51 11.26
CA ASN A 52 -12.98 -13.58 11.27
C ASN A 52 -12.97 -14.26 12.65
N THR A 53 -12.78 -15.58 12.67
CA THR A 53 -12.52 -16.36 13.89
C THR A 53 -11.17 -17.04 13.79
N PHE A 54 -10.54 -17.32 14.95
CA PHE A 54 -9.17 -17.84 14.99
C PHE A 54 -9.11 -19.13 15.81
N GLU A 55 -8.31 -20.08 15.33
CA GLU A 55 -8.01 -21.33 16.02
C GLU A 55 -6.49 -21.46 16.14
N TYR A 56 -6.02 -21.90 17.30
CA TYR A 56 -4.60 -22.00 17.61
C TYR A 56 -4.24 -23.41 18.05
N SER A 57 -3.13 -23.95 17.54
CA SER A 57 -2.65 -25.26 17.93
C SER A 57 -1.12 -25.30 18.11
N GLY A 58 -0.64 -26.23 18.94
CA GLY A 58 0.79 -26.45 19.17
C GLY A 58 1.48 -25.26 19.84
N GLY A 59 0.84 -24.60 20.80
CA GLY A 59 1.48 -23.55 21.59
C GLY A 59 2.66 -24.10 22.39
N TYR A 60 3.77 -23.36 22.39
CA TYR A 60 4.99 -23.76 23.08
C TYR A 60 5.56 -22.65 23.97
N ARG A 61 5.95 -23.02 25.19
CA ARG A 61 6.69 -22.17 26.13
C ARG A 61 8.03 -22.81 26.42
N ASP A 62 9.10 -22.14 26.05
CA ASP A 62 10.45 -22.57 26.45
C ASP A 62 10.65 -22.38 27.97
N ARG A 63 11.09 -23.44 28.66
CA ARG A 63 11.23 -23.43 30.11
C ARG A 63 12.55 -22.82 30.56
N ARG A 64 13.58 -22.81 29.70
CA ARG A 64 14.90 -22.24 29.99
C ARG A 64 14.87 -20.72 29.81
N GLU A 65 14.43 -20.29 28.63
CA GLU A 65 14.26 -18.85 28.29
C GLU A 65 13.06 -18.23 29.02
N ARG A 66 12.16 -19.07 29.57
CA ARG A 66 10.90 -18.65 30.23
C ARG A 66 10.02 -17.81 29.31
N ASP A 67 10.13 -18.00 28.01
CA ASP A 67 9.42 -17.24 26.99
C ASP A 67 8.43 -18.09 26.21
N PHE A 68 7.47 -17.40 25.59
CA PHE A 68 6.43 -18.02 24.75
C PHE A 68 6.87 -17.91 23.29
N TYR A 69 7.12 -19.04 22.66
CA TYR A 69 7.58 -19.11 21.29
C TYR A 69 6.46 -19.16 20.25
N GLY A 70 5.21 -18.90 20.66
CA GLY A 70 4.09 -18.86 19.74
C GLY A 70 3.39 -20.20 19.57
N PHE A 71 2.52 -20.23 18.57
CA PHE A 71 1.78 -21.41 18.14
C PHE A 71 2.45 -22.03 16.92
N LYS A 72 2.37 -23.36 16.80
CA LYS A 72 2.83 -24.07 15.61
C LYS A 72 1.92 -23.76 14.40
N GLN A 73 0.63 -23.59 14.66
CA GLN A 73 -0.33 -23.34 13.60
C GLN A 73 -1.40 -22.37 14.08
N VAL A 74 -1.79 -21.47 13.18
CA VAL A 74 -2.93 -20.55 13.35
C VAL A 74 -3.83 -20.72 12.14
N ARG A 75 -5.12 -20.97 12.39
CA ARG A 75 -6.17 -20.99 11.38
C ARG A 75 -7.03 -19.75 11.53
N THR A 76 -7.24 -19.03 10.44
CA THR A 76 -8.14 -17.88 10.36
C THR A 76 -9.33 -18.23 9.48
N ASN A 77 -10.51 -18.29 10.06
CA ASN A 77 -11.75 -18.56 9.36
C ASN A 77 -12.43 -17.24 8.97
N GLN A 78 -12.75 -17.07 7.70
CA GLN A 78 -13.53 -15.96 7.17
C GLN A 78 -15.01 -16.36 7.11
N ILE A 79 -15.86 -15.59 7.77
CA ILE A 79 -17.27 -15.94 7.98
C ILE A 79 -18.16 -15.12 7.05
N ASP A 80 -19.03 -15.82 6.33
CA ASP A 80 -20.10 -15.20 5.53
C ASP A 80 -21.25 -14.79 6.44
N THR A 81 -21.20 -13.54 6.88
CA THR A 81 -22.17 -12.96 7.81
C THR A 81 -23.50 -12.59 7.14
N GLU A 82 -23.54 -12.61 5.81
CA GLU A 82 -24.76 -12.29 5.04
C GLU A 82 -25.61 -13.55 4.80
N ASN A 83 -25.00 -14.75 4.89
CA ASN A 83 -25.66 -16.02 4.63
C ASN A 83 -25.63 -16.93 5.86
N GLY A 84 -26.00 -16.43 7.02
CA GLY A 84 -26.21 -17.22 8.24
C GLY A 84 -24.95 -17.55 9.03
N ASP A 85 -23.94 -16.68 9.00
CA ASP A 85 -22.67 -16.84 9.74
C ASP A 85 -21.94 -18.17 9.41
N ARG A 86 -21.99 -18.63 8.16
CA ARG A 86 -21.32 -19.86 7.72
C ARG A 86 -19.85 -19.60 7.37
N LEU A 87 -19.03 -20.63 7.47
CA LEU A 87 -17.66 -20.58 6.98
C LEU A 87 -17.65 -20.36 5.45
N TYR A 88 -16.98 -19.31 5.01
CA TYR A 88 -16.79 -19.01 3.59
C TYR A 88 -15.51 -19.64 3.05
N ARG A 89 -14.37 -19.32 3.70
CA ARG A 89 -13.04 -19.88 3.40
C ARG A 89 -12.15 -19.73 4.64
N TYR A 90 -11.01 -20.39 4.66
CA TYR A 90 -10.08 -20.24 5.77
C TYR A 90 -8.63 -20.30 5.31
N SER A 91 -7.75 -19.58 6.01
CA SER A 91 -6.30 -19.72 5.87
C SER A 91 -5.70 -20.49 7.03
N VAL A 92 -4.60 -21.20 6.72
CA VAL A 92 -3.80 -21.92 7.72
C VAL A 92 -2.36 -21.49 7.57
N GLN A 93 -1.83 -20.83 8.59
CA GLN A 93 -0.41 -20.50 8.69
C GLN A 93 0.28 -21.51 9.60
N THR A 94 1.38 -22.12 9.11
CA THR A 94 2.24 -22.98 9.89
C THR A 94 3.56 -22.28 10.13
N TYR A 95 3.96 -22.24 11.38
CA TYR A 95 5.21 -21.64 11.80
C TYR A 95 6.29 -22.70 11.92
N GLY A 96 7.55 -22.29 11.84
CA GLY A 96 8.71 -23.17 11.88
C GLY A 96 8.80 -24.00 13.14
N LYS A 97 9.97 -24.50 13.46
CA LYS A 97 10.21 -25.25 14.69
C LYS A 97 9.96 -24.32 15.88
N ASN A 98 8.71 -24.26 16.35
CA ASN A 98 8.35 -23.40 17.48
C ASN A 98 9.03 -23.78 18.81
N ARG A 99 9.99 -24.71 18.79
CA ARG A 99 10.88 -25.10 19.89
C ARG A 99 12.32 -24.63 19.69
N ASP A 100 12.57 -23.83 18.67
CA ASP A 100 13.88 -23.29 18.34
C ASP A 100 13.89 -21.77 18.49
N TYR A 101 14.86 -21.23 19.21
CA TYR A 101 14.98 -19.81 19.51
C TYR A 101 15.01 -18.93 18.24
N TYR A 102 15.71 -19.37 17.20
CA TYR A 102 15.90 -18.57 15.98
C TYR A 102 14.79 -18.74 14.94
N THR A 103 14.02 -19.82 15.02
CA THR A 103 13.00 -20.13 14.00
C THR A 103 11.56 -20.02 14.49
N HIS A 104 11.37 -19.82 15.81
CA HIS A 104 10.01 -19.60 16.32
C HIS A 104 9.42 -18.32 15.70
N GLY A 105 8.17 -18.37 15.28
CA GLY A 105 7.50 -17.26 14.63
C GLY A 105 7.77 -17.10 13.12
N LEU A 106 8.71 -17.86 12.53
CA LEU A 106 8.89 -17.86 11.07
C LEU A 106 7.79 -18.70 10.42
N VAL A 107 7.09 -18.10 9.46
CA VAL A 107 6.09 -18.82 8.65
C VAL A 107 6.80 -19.79 7.72
N THR A 108 6.47 -21.08 7.79
CA THR A 108 7.01 -22.12 6.90
C THR A 108 6.02 -22.54 5.82
N SER A 109 4.73 -22.37 6.07
CA SER A 109 3.72 -22.51 5.03
C SER A 109 2.48 -21.70 5.36
N GLU A 110 1.82 -21.24 4.31
CA GLU A 110 0.53 -20.57 4.37
C GLU A 110 -0.34 -21.11 3.23
N TYR A 111 -1.57 -21.52 3.56
CA TYR A 111 -2.52 -22.00 2.57
C TYR A 111 -3.89 -21.37 2.79
N LEU A 112 -4.54 -20.99 1.71
CA LEU A 112 -5.95 -20.61 1.66
C LEU A 112 -6.77 -21.79 1.15
N TYR A 113 -7.90 -22.04 1.81
CA TYR A 113 -8.81 -23.16 1.51
C TYR A 113 -10.24 -22.67 1.34
N THR A 114 -10.99 -23.35 0.49
CA THR A 114 -12.47 -23.27 0.50
C THR A 114 -13.04 -23.80 1.82
N ALA A 115 -14.31 -23.57 2.08
CA ALA A 115 -14.99 -24.08 3.29
C ALA A 115 -14.97 -25.62 3.36
N ASP A 116 -15.00 -26.32 2.22
CA ASP A 116 -14.92 -27.79 2.09
C ASP A 116 -13.48 -28.35 2.09
N GLY A 117 -12.47 -27.49 2.25
CA GLY A 117 -11.09 -27.91 2.45
C GLY A 117 -10.24 -28.06 1.20
N LYS A 118 -10.69 -27.61 0.04
CA LYS A 118 -9.87 -27.56 -1.17
C LYS A 118 -8.90 -26.40 -1.11
N LYS A 119 -7.66 -26.60 -1.56
CA LYS A 119 -6.66 -25.53 -1.63
C LYS A 119 -7.00 -24.54 -2.75
N LEU A 120 -6.91 -23.26 -2.46
CA LEU A 120 -7.03 -22.16 -3.41
C LEU A 120 -5.67 -21.55 -3.73
N GLN A 121 -4.89 -21.23 -2.70
CA GLN A 121 -3.57 -20.64 -2.81
C GLN A 121 -2.66 -21.21 -1.74
N GLY A 122 -1.37 -21.18 -1.98
CA GLY A 122 -0.39 -21.59 -0.99
C GLY A 122 0.96 -20.96 -1.19
N ALA A 123 1.69 -20.82 -0.08
CA ALA A 123 3.09 -20.44 -0.06
C ALA A 123 3.85 -21.34 0.90
N VAL A 124 5.03 -21.82 0.47
CA VAL A 124 5.94 -22.63 1.28
C VAL A 124 7.28 -21.93 1.32
N TYR A 125 7.80 -21.75 2.54
CA TYR A 125 9.03 -21.03 2.84
C TYR A 125 10.06 -21.99 3.43
N ASP A 126 11.28 -21.96 2.89
CA ASP A 126 12.43 -22.67 3.45
C ASP A 126 13.52 -21.66 3.81
N TYR A 127 14.07 -21.80 5.01
CA TYR A 127 15.06 -20.87 5.57
C TYR A 127 16.36 -21.60 5.84
N ASP A 128 17.47 -20.93 5.49
CA ASP A 128 18.80 -21.31 5.90
C ASP A 128 19.26 -20.43 7.07
N LEU A 129 19.79 -21.02 8.14
CA LEU A 129 20.24 -20.28 9.31
C LEU A 129 21.71 -19.91 9.14
N LYS A 130 21.97 -18.66 8.76
CA LYS A 130 23.34 -18.13 8.68
C LYS A 130 23.77 -17.57 10.04
N THR A 131 24.85 -18.09 10.61
CA THR A 131 25.47 -17.49 11.79
C THR A 131 26.37 -16.35 11.35
N LEU A 132 25.97 -15.09 11.66
CA LEU A 132 26.72 -13.88 11.35
C LEU A 132 27.76 -13.57 12.42
N ALA A 133 27.49 -13.91 13.68
CA ALA A 133 28.44 -13.83 14.79
C ALA A 133 28.21 -14.99 15.77
N VAL A 134 29.30 -15.58 16.24
CA VAL A 134 29.27 -16.67 17.20
C VAL A 134 29.21 -16.08 18.61
N GLY A 135 28.17 -16.43 19.38
CA GLY A 135 28.03 -16.09 20.79
C GLY A 135 28.58 -17.16 21.70
N HIS A 136 28.60 -16.90 23.02
CA HIS A 136 29.01 -17.85 24.04
C HIS A 136 28.00 -18.99 24.24
N ASN A 137 26.74 -18.74 23.88
CA ASN A 137 25.65 -19.70 23.85
C ASN A 137 24.72 -19.36 22.66
N THR A 138 23.70 -20.19 22.44
CA THR A 138 22.78 -20.00 21.32
C THR A 138 22.00 -18.68 21.37
N ALA A 139 21.74 -18.14 22.57
CA ALA A 139 21.02 -16.87 22.72
C ALA A 139 21.91 -15.65 22.42
N ASP A 140 23.23 -15.78 22.51
CA ASP A 140 24.18 -14.69 22.24
C ASP A 140 24.65 -14.65 20.77
N ALA A 141 24.41 -15.70 20.02
CA ALA A 141 24.78 -15.74 18.61
C ALA A 141 23.87 -14.83 17.77
N VAL A 142 24.46 -14.15 16.78
CA VAL A 142 23.69 -13.41 15.78
C VAL A 142 23.43 -14.34 14.60
N VAL A 143 22.18 -14.75 14.45
CA VAL A 143 21.76 -15.67 13.39
C VAL A 143 20.77 -14.94 12.48
N PHE A 144 21.02 -15.01 11.19
CA PHE A 144 20.14 -14.51 10.14
C PHE A 144 19.36 -15.69 9.54
N PRO A 145 18.03 -15.78 9.75
CA PRO A 145 17.21 -16.77 9.09
C PRO A 145 16.95 -16.32 7.64
N ALA A 146 17.86 -16.72 6.74
CA ALA A 146 17.83 -16.36 5.33
C ALA A 146 16.74 -17.14 4.61
N LEU A 147 15.79 -16.45 3.97
CA LEU A 147 14.78 -17.09 3.12
C LEU A 147 15.45 -17.68 1.87
N LYS A 148 15.68 -19.00 1.89
CA LYS A 148 16.37 -19.71 0.81
C LYS A 148 15.47 -19.99 -0.37
N THR A 149 14.26 -20.51 -0.11
CA THR A 149 13.27 -20.76 -1.15
C THR A 149 11.87 -20.34 -0.72
N LEU A 150 11.11 -19.87 -1.70
CA LEU A 150 9.68 -19.60 -1.60
C LEU A 150 9.00 -20.24 -2.81
N VAL A 151 8.01 -21.07 -2.55
CA VAL A 151 7.15 -21.63 -3.62
C VAL A 151 5.74 -21.12 -3.39
N GLN A 152 5.24 -20.33 -4.33
CA GLN A 152 3.85 -19.84 -4.36
C GLN A 152 3.06 -20.66 -5.38
N SER A 153 1.87 -21.10 -5.01
CA SER A 153 1.01 -21.92 -5.85
C SER A 153 -0.42 -21.39 -5.85
N ASN A 154 -1.03 -21.33 -7.03
CA ASN A 154 -2.45 -21.10 -7.20
C ASN A 154 -3.06 -22.41 -7.71
N PHE A 155 -4.11 -22.88 -7.04
CA PHE A 155 -4.77 -24.14 -7.35
C PHE A 155 -6.08 -23.88 -8.08
N ASP A 156 -6.46 -24.77 -8.98
CA ASP A 156 -7.78 -24.78 -9.57
C ASP A 156 -8.82 -25.23 -8.53
N GLU A 157 -10.00 -24.62 -8.50
CA GLU A 157 -11.12 -25.01 -7.64
C GLU A 157 -11.60 -26.45 -7.88
N ALA A 158 -11.36 -27.01 -9.07
CA ALA A 158 -11.62 -28.40 -9.38
C ALA A 158 -10.63 -29.37 -8.70
N GLY A 159 -9.57 -28.87 -8.05
CA GLY A 159 -8.53 -29.69 -7.43
C GLY A 159 -7.53 -30.26 -8.43
N GLY A 160 -7.43 -29.64 -9.62
CA GLY A 160 -6.51 -29.98 -10.69
C GLY A 160 -5.14 -29.33 -10.56
N ASP A 161 -4.54 -28.97 -11.69
CA ASP A 161 -3.19 -28.45 -11.79
C ASP A 161 -2.99 -27.13 -11.03
N SER A 162 -1.83 -26.97 -10.44
CA SER A 162 -1.42 -25.71 -9.83
C SER A 162 -0.43 -24.96 -10.71
N LEU A 163 -0.64 -23.65 -10.85
CA LEU A 163 0.41 -22.76 -11.36
C LEU A 163 1.32 -22.36 -10.21
N SER A 164 2.60 -22.72 -10.30
CA SER A 164 3.55 -22.41 -9.25
C SER A 164 4.67 -21.51 -9.74
N VAL A 165 5.08 -20.58 -8.86
CA VAL A 165 6.27 -19.74 -9.00
C VAL A 165 7.22 -20.12 -7.86
N ALA A 166 8.43 -20.51 -8.21
CA ALA A 166 9.47 -20.82 -7.25
C ALA A 166 10.54 -19.74 -7.27
N VAL A 167 10.84 -19.19 -6.10
CA VAL A 167 11.91 -18.22 -5.88
C VAL A 167 13.02 -18.89 -5.08
N SER A 168 14.28 -18.70 -5.48
CA SER A 168 15.45 -19.09 -4.70
C SER A 168 16.40 -17.91 -4.52
N ASN A 169 16.92 -17.75 -3.31
CA ASN A 169 17.77 -16.67 -2.90
C ASN A 169 19.12 -17.15 -2.40
N THR A 170 20.16 -16.37 -2.65
CA THR A 170 21.46 -16.51 -1.99
C THR A 170 21.87 -15.17 -1.37
N TYR A 171 22.66 -15.23 -0.30
CA TYR A 171 23.03 -14.04 0.48
C TYR A 171 24.53 -14.00 0.70
N ASP A 172 25.09 -12.79 0.80
CA ASP A 172 26.49 -12.58 1.18
C ASP A 172 26.69 -12.79 2.70
N ASP A 173 27.91 -12.57 3.17
CA ASP A 173 28.26 -12.77 4.59
C ASP A 173 27.66 -11.71 5.53
N TYR A 174 27.11 -10.63 4.98
CA TYR A 174 26.44 -9.58 5.73
C TYR A 174 24.90 -9.75 5.74
N GLY A 175 24.38 -10.77 5.03
CA GLY A 175 22.94 -11.00 4.89
C GLY A 175 22.27 -10.23 3.75
N ASN A 176 23.04 -9.58 2.86
CA ASN A 176 22.48 -8.94 1.69
C ASN A 176 22.12 -9.97 0.61
N LEU A 177 21.02 -9.76 -0.09
CA LEU A 177 20.58 -10.61 -1.21
C LEU A 177 21.60 -10.53 -2.37
N GLN A 178 22.34 -11.60 -2.60
CA GLN A 178 23.38 -11.67 -3.64
C GLN A 178 22.87 -12.30 -4.92
N GLY A 179 22.00 -13.28 -4.82
CA GLY A 179 21.37 -13.95 -5.96
C GLY A 179 19.88 -14.13 -5.76
N TYR A 180 19.13 -13.89 -6.79
CA TYR A 180 17.68 -14.12 -6.88
C TYR A 180 17.39 -14.92 -8.14
N LYS A 181 16.62 -15.97 -8.02
CA LYS A 181 16.11 -16.73 -9.17
C LYS A 181 14.65 -17.04 -9.00
N GLU A 182 13.84 -16.61 -9.96
CA GLU A 182 12.43 -16.92 -10.07
C GLU A 182 12.21 -17.85 -11.24
N THR A 183 11.43 -18.90 -11.04
CA THR A 183 11.10 -19.90 -12.08
C THR A 183 9.62 -20.22 -12.05
N THR A 184 9.04 -20.30 -13.24
CA THR A 184 7.71 -20.86 -13.48
C THR A 184 7.74 -21.64 -14.80
N THR A 185 6.65 -22.27 -15.20
CA THR A 185 6.59 -23.06 -16.44
C THR A 185 7.00 -22.21 -17.64
N GLY A 186 8.12 -22.56 -18.28
CA GLY A 186 8.63 -21.92 -19.50
C GLY A 186 9.32 -20.56 -19.31
N TYR A 187 9.51 -20.10 -18.06
CA TYR A 187 10.15 -18.82 -17.77
C TYR A 187 11.08 -18.91 -16.55
N SER A 188 12.23 -18.24 -16.66
CA SER A 188 13.11 -18.04 -15.52
C SER A 188 13.69 -16.62 -15.55
N LEU A 189 13.75 -15.96 -14.41
CA LEU A 189 14.39 -14.68 -14.19
C LEU A 189 15.49 -14.84 -13.14
N GLU A 190 16.69 -14.32 -13.44
CA GLU A 190 17.81 -14.37 -12.50
C GLU A 190 18.36 -12.95 -12.28
N ALA A 191 18.68 -12.61 -11.03
CA ALA A 191 19.38 -11.39 -10.70
C ALA A 191 20.61 -11.72 -9.85
N ASN A 192 21.76 -11.08 -10.19
CA ASN A 192 22.97 -11.12 -9.39
C ASN A 192 23.29 -9.71 -8.90
N ILE A 193 23.59 -9.58 -7.61
CA ILE A 193 23.79 -8.31 -6.93
C ILE A 193 25.11 -8.36 -6.17
N ASN A 194 25.99 -7.42 -6.47
CA ASN A 194 27.21 -7.17 -5.69
C ASN A 194 27.03 -5.86 -4.91
N TYR A 195 27.78 -5.71 -3.82
CA TYR A 195 27.67 -4.58 -2.92
C TYR A 195 29.01 -3.87 -2.72
N HIS A 196 28.95 -2.55 -2.52
CA HIS A 196 30.08 -1.79 -1.98
C HIS A 196 30.33 -2.18 -0.52
N LYS A 197 31.59 -2.14 -0.10
CA LYS A 197 32.03 -2.44 1.26
C LYS A 197 32.92 -1.32 1.78
N ILE A 198 32.38 -0.48 2.66
CA ILE A 198 33.11 0.56 3.41
C ILE A 198 33.15 0.10 4.87
N ALA A 199 34.18 -0.67 5.20
CA ALA A 199 34.22 -1.45 6.44
C ALA A 199 34.28 -0.58 7.71
N ASP A 200 35.02 0.55 7.67
CA ASP A 200 35.18 1.50 8.76
C ASP A 200 33.89 2.20 9.17
N LYS A 201 32.91 2.29 8.24
CA LYS A 201 31.58 2.87 8.48
C LYS A 201 30.46 1.84 8.52
N TYR A 202 30.80 0.55 8.38
CA TYR A 202 29.86 -0.56 8.27
C TYR A 202 28.78 -0.35 7.19
N ILE A 203 29.15 0.28 6.08
CA ILE A 203 28.27 0.48 4.91
C ILE A 203 28.52 -0.71 3.97
N VAL A 204 27.61 -1.69 4.00
CA VAL A 204 27.77 -2.98 3.31
C VAL A 204 26.58 -3.36 2.43
N GLY A 205 25.50 -2.55 2.42
CA GLY A 205 24.25 -2.86 1.74
C GLY A 205 23.95 -1.98 0.50
N VAL A 206 24.92 -1.18 0.02
CA VAL A 206 24.74 -0.36 -1.18
C VAL A 206 25.13 -1.17 -2.43
N PRO A 207 24.21 -1.46 -3.38
CA PRO A 207 24.53 -2.24 -4.56
C PRO A 207 25.61 -1.59 -5.42
N SER A 208 26.65 -2.35 -5.77
CA SER A 208 27.73 -1.90 -6.67
C SER A 208 27.49 -2.34 -8.11
N HIS A 209 26.91 -3.52 -8.31
CA HIS A 209 26.60 -4.05 -9.64
C HIS A 209 25.38 -4.97 -9.56
N ILE A 210 24.45 -4.80 -10.49
CA ILE A 210 23.25 -5.61 -10.61
C ILE A 210 23.10 -6.06 -12.07
N THR A 211 22.91 -7.36 -12.28
CA THR A 211 22.51 -7.94 -13.56
C THR A 211 21.17 -8.64 -13.41
N VAL A 212 20.32 -8.52 -14.44
CA VAL A 212 19.05 -9.27 -14.55
C VAL A 212 19.05 -9.99 -15.90
N SER A 213 18.87 -11.30 -15.85
CA SER A 213 18.93 -12.18 -17.02
C SER A 213 17.77 -13.18 -17.05
N SER A 214 17.49 -13.69 -18.25
CA SER A 214 16.54 -14.77 -18.49
C SER A 214 17.01 -15.59 -19.68
N GLY A 215 16.97 -16.92 -19.60
CA GLY A 215 17.42 -17.79 -20.65
C GLY A 215 18.89 -17.58 -21.08
N GLY A 216 19.76 -17.17 -20.18
CA GLY A 216 21.17 -16.88 -20.45
C GLY A 216 21.43 -15.50 -21.11
N LYS A 217 20.38 -14.71 -21.38
CA LYS A 217 20.49 -13.36 -21.94
C LYS A 217 20.32 -12.31 -20.86
N THR A 218 21.26 -11.37 -20.75
CA THR A 218 21.15 -10.20 -19.87
C THR A 218 20.21 -9.18 -20.49
N TYR A 219 19.20 -8.75 -19.74
CA TYR A 219 18.20 -7.75 -20.13
C TYR A 219 18.42 -6.41 -19.47
N ARG A 220 18.99 -6.42 -18.26
CA ARG A 220 19.31 -5.20 -17.52
C ARG A 220 20.64 -5.39 -16.79
N GLU A 221 21.46 -4.37 -16.86
CA GLU A 221 22.71 -4.31 -16.15
C GLU A 221 22.97 -2.88 -15.71
N ARG A 222 23.35 -2.71 -14.44
CA ARG A 222 23.74 -1.40 -13.91
C ARG A 222 24.87 -1.53 -12.89
N SER A 223 25.71 -0.52 -12.83
CA SER A 223 26.72 -0.38 -11.80
C SER A 223 26.63 0.98 -11.14
N THR A 224 27.18 1.09 -9.93
CA THR A 224 27.22 2.33 -9.16
C THR A 224 28.63 2.60 -8.66
N LYS A 225 28.92 3.90 -8.42
CA LYS A 225 30.06 4.34 -7.60
C LYS A 225 29.52 5.05 -6.37
N VAL A 226 30.23 4.96 -5.27
CA VAL A 226 29.94 5.65 -4.03
C VAL A 226 31.12 6.47 -3.57
N ASP A 227 30.85 7.49 -2.77
CA ASP A 227 31.91 8.23 -2.05
C ASP A 227 32.28 7.55 -0.74
N GLY A 228 33.12 8.21 0.07
CA GLY A 228 33.54 7.71 1.38
C GLY A 228 32.44 7.68 2.44
N ASN A 229 31.25 8.26 2.18
CA ASN A 229 30.08 8.19 3.06
C ASN A 229 29.08 7.10 2.63
N GLY A 230 29.36 6.44 1.48
CA GLY A 230 28.44 5.45 0.91
C GLY A 230 27.33 6.06 0.05
N GLU A 231 27.41 7.35 -0.25
CA GLU A 231 26.46 8.05 -1.11
C GLU A 231 26.74 7.72 -2.58
N ILE A 232 25.71 7.40 -3.35
CA ILE A 232 25.84 6.98 -4.75
C ILE A 232 26.16 8.21 -5.62
N THR A 233 27.41 8.34 -6.05
CA THR A 233 27.88 9.46 -6.89
C THR A 233 27.70 9.23 -8.38
N GLU A 234 27.60 7.95 -8.79
CA GLU A 234 27.39 7.57 -10.20
C GLU A 234 26.48 6.35 -10.30
N ILE A 235 25.57 6.38 -11.26
CA ILE A 235 24.82 5.21 -11.72
C ILE A 235 25.07 5.07 -13.22
N MET A 236 25.54 3.89 -13.64
CA MET A 236 25.76 3.53 -15.02
C MET A 236 24.77 2.44 -15.42
N LEU A 237 23.95 2.71 -16.43
CA LEU A 237 23.06 1.73 -17.07
C LEU A 237 23.77 1.23 -18.32
N HIS A 238 24.00 -0.07 -18.41
CA HIS A 238 24.67 -0.71 -19.55
C HIS A 238 23.64 -1.00 -20.64
N ASN A 239 23.50 -0.06 -21.60
CA ASN A 239 22.57 -0.12 -22.72
C ASN A 239 23.34 -0.37 -24.04
N GLY A 240 23.77 -1.62 -24.29
CA GLY A 240 24.58 -1.96 -25.44
C GLY A 240 25.92 -1.23 -25.45
N ASP A 241 26.31 -0.68 -26.60
CA ASP A 241 27.64 -0.08 -26.80
C ASP A 241 27.86 1.29 -26.11
N LYS A 242 26.77 1.94 -25.69
CA LYS A 242 26.83 3.26 -25.03
C LYS A 242 26.10 3.24 -23.70
N PRO A 243 26.84 3.25 -22.58
CA PRO A 243 26.22 3.30 -21.25
C PRO A 243 25.59 4.68 -21.01
N SER A 244 24.45 4.66 -20.27
CA SER A 244 23.80 5.87 -19.77
C SER A 244 24.30 6.17 -18.35
N VAL A 245 25.02 7.29 -18.18
CA VAL A 245 25.67 7.65 -16.91
C VAL A 245 24.95 8.81 -16.24
N TYR A 246 24.49 8.57 -15.02
CA TYR A 246 23.96 9.59 -14.11
C TYR A 246 25.02 9.91 -13.06
N ASN A 247 25.16 11.19 -12.70
CA ASN A 247 26.06 11.59 -11.62
C ASN A 247 25.28 12.42 -10.58
N MET A 248 25.61 12.21 -9.31
CA MET A 248 25.02 12.91 -8.18
C MET A 248 26.10 13.54 -7.31
N THR A 249 25.77 14.69 -6.71
CA THR A 249 26.54 15.33 -5.64
C THR A 249 25.64 15.58 -4.45
N TYR A 250 26.22 15.62 -3.26
CA TYR A 250 25.50 15.68 -1.99
C TYR A 250 25.98 16.85 -1.15
N ASP A 251 25.14 17.29 -0.20
CA ASP A 251 25.50 18.18 0.88
C ASP A 251 26.02 17.40 2.11
N GLY A 252 26.34 18.12 3.18
CA GLY A 252 26.80 17.49 4.43
C GLY A 252 25.72 16.73 5.21
N TYR A 253 24.47 16.76 4.77
CA TYR A 253 23.32 16.07 5.37
C TYR A 253 22.90 14.83 4.56
N GLY A 254 23.57 14.55 3.43
CA GLY A 254 23.25 13.42 2.54
C GLY A 254 22.14 13.73 1.52
N ASN A 255 21.78 14.99 1.33
CA ASN A 255 20.80 15.36 0.31
C ASN A 255 21.48 15.57 -1.05
N ILE A 256 20.82 15.15 -2.12
CA ILE A 256 21.31 15.36 -3.48
C ILE A 256 21.25 16.86 -3.83
N THR A 257 22.40 17.50 -3.99
CA THR A 257 22.48 18.90 -4.43
C THR A 257 22.45 19.05 -5.93
N ARG A 258 22.84 18.01 -6.67
CA ARG A 258 22.77 18.00 -8.13
C ARG A 258 22.65 16.57 -8.66
N MET A 259 21.78 16.39 -9.65
CA MET A 259 21.67 15.18 -10.46
C MET A 259 21.93 15.54 -11.94
N THR A 260 22.95 14.96 -12.53
CA THR A 260 23.28 15.11 -13.95
C THR A 260 22.86 13.87 -14.70
N LYS A 261 22.03 14.03 -15.73
CA LYS A 261 21.51 12.96 -16.59
C LYS A 261 22.56 12.51 -17.62
N PRO A 262 22.37 11.36 -18.28
CA PRO A 262 23.19 10.94 -19.42
C PRO A 262 23.23 11.99 -20.54
N GLU A 263 24.21 11.87 -21.39
CA GLU A 263 24.32 12.68 -22.61
C GLU A 263 23.10 12.42 -23.52
N ASN A 264 22.60 13.50 -24.12
CA ASN A 264 21.66 13.44 -25.22
C ASN A 264 22.39 13.19 -26.57
N TYR A 265 21.63 13.16 -27.66
CA TYR A 265 22.21 12.97 -29.01
C TYR A 265 23.27 14.01 -29.37
N ASN A 266 23.20 15.23 -28.85
CA ASN A 266 24.12 16.33 -29.10
C ASN A 266 25.28 16.38 -28.09
N HIS A 267 25.53 15.31 -27.33
CA HIS A 267 26.55 15.23 -26.28
C HIS A 267 26.39 16.26 -25.17
N GLN A 268 25.16 16.76 -24.96
CA GLN A 268 24.83 17.68 -23.89
C GLN A 268 24.23 16.90 -22.70
N ARG A 269 24.53 17.35 -21.51
CA ARG A 269 24.04 16.73 -20.29
C ARG A 269 23.07 17.67 -19.54
N MET A 270 21.84 17.25 -19.41
CA MET A 270 20.84 17.90 -18.57
C MET A 270 21.17 17.66 -17.10
N PHE A 271 20.99 18.66 -16.26
CA PHE A 271 21.07 18.50 -14.82
C PHE A 271 19.92 19.19 -14.10
N TYR A 272 19.67 18.74 -12.87
CA TYR A 272 18.86 19.45 -11.88
C TYR A 272 19.73 19.73 -10.67
N ALA A 273 19.69 20.97 -10.17
CA ALA A 273 20.30 21.39 -8.92
C ALA A 273 19.21 21.68 -7.91
N TYR A 274 19.42 21.23 -6.68
CA TYR A 274 18.47 21.33 -5.59
C TYR A 274 19.05 22.19 -4.45
N THR A 275 18.20 22.99 -3.84
CA THR A 275 18.49 23.64 -2.56
C THR A 275 17.48 23.22 -1.51
N TYR A 276 17.90 23.19 -0.28
CA TYR A 276 17.09 22.71 0.86
C TYR A 276 16.87 23.81 1.87
N ASP A 277 15.90 23.62 2.75
CA ASP A 277 15.60 24.52 3.85
C ASP A 277 16.73 24.56 4.90
N ASP A 278 16.90 25.70 5.55
CA ASP A 278 17.94 25.91 6.56
C ASP A 278 17.60 25.31 7.93
N ARG A 279 16.34 24.90 8.15
CA ARG A 279 15.87 24.43 9.46
C ARG A 279 15.96 22.92 9.63
N TYR A 280 15.46 22.17 8.64
CA TYR A 280 15.40 20.70 8.69
C TYR A 280 16.40 20.06 7.74
N HIS A 281 16.94 20.85 6.81
CA HIS A 281 17.86 20.40 5.76
C HIS A 281 17.34 19.21 4.94
N SER A 282 16.04 19.12 4.74
CA SER A 282 15.38 17.98 4.06
C SER A 282 14.28 18.39 3.08
N LEU A 283 13.78 19.64 3.19
CA LEU A 283 12.71 20.14 2.34
C LEU A 283 13.31 20.89 1.14
N VAL A 284 13.00 20.47 -0.08
CA VAL A 284 13.52 21.10 -1.31
C VAL A 284 12.88 22.47 -1.51
N THR A 285 13.66 23.54 -1.35
CA THR A 285 13.18 24.92 -1.52
C THR A 285 13.32 25.44 -2.94
N SER A 286 14.24 24.87 -3.75
CA SER A 286 14.38 25.23 -5.18
C SER A 286 14.90 24.06 -6.00
N VAL A 287 14.44 23.99 -7.24
CA VAL A 287 14.97 23.12 -8.28
C VAL A 287 15.31 23.95 -9.50
N LYS A 288 16.59 23.88 -9.95
CA LYS A 288 17.10 24.60 -11.11
C LYS A 288 17.62 23.62 -12.15
N ASP A 289 17.27 23.82 -13.41
CA ASP A 289 17.73 22.98 -14.51
C ASP A 289 18.98 23.55 -15.23
N ALA A 290 19.48 22.81 -16.22
CA ALA A 290 20.64 23.16 -17.02
C ALA A 290 20.41 24.38 -17.93
N TYR A 291 19.17 24.77 -18.21
CA TYR A 291 18.79 25.93 -19.01
C TYR A 291 18.64 27.20 -18.17
N GLY A 292 18.73 27.08 -16.85
CA GLY A 292 18.59 28.19 -15.92
C GLY A 292 17.16 28.40 -15.42
N TYR A 293 16.19 27.61 -15.89
CA TYR A 293 14.84 27.64 -15.35
C TYR A 293 14.82 27.10 -13.92
N SER A 294 14.07 27.75 -13.07
CA SER A 294 13.96 27.35 -11.67
C SER A 294 12.51 27.40 -11.18
N SER A 295 12.15 26.44 -10.35
CA SER A 295 10.95 26.46 -9.52
C SER A 295 11.33 26.56 -8.07
N SER A 296 10.42 27.07 -7.22
CA SER A 296 10.67 27.18 -5.78
C SER A 296 9.44 26.77 -4.99
N THR A 297 9.69 26.32 -3.74
CA THR A 297 8.67 25.94 -2.77
C THR A 297 9.00 26.56 -1.41
N ALA A 298 8.05 27.30 -0.86
CA ALA A 298 8.05 27.68 0.55
C ALA A 298 7.14 26.69 1.32
N TYR A 299 7.48 26.43 2.57
CA TYR A 299 6.78 25.44 3.38
C TYR A 299 6.10 26.08 4.59
N ASP A 300 4.97 25.52 5.01
CA ASP A 300 4.34 25.80 6.28
C ASP A 300 5.20 25.28 7.43
N GLY A 301 5.46 26.12 8.43
CA GLY A 301 6.39 25.77 9.50
C GLY A 301 5.86 24.74 10.52
N LEU A 302 4.55 24.42 10.48
CA LEU A 302 3.91 23.46 11.38
C LEU A 302 3.80 22.07 10.73
N TRP A 303 3.41 22.05 9.45
CA TRP A 303 3.09 20.79 8.76
C TRP A 303 4.17 20.33 7.80
N ASN A 304 5.18 21.17 7.51
CA ASN A 304 6.19 20.93 6.48
C ASN A 304 5.57 20.62 5.09
N ALA A 305 4.39 21.15 4.87
CA ALA A 305 3.66 21.07 3.61
C ALA A 305 3.88 22.36 2.79
N PRO A 306 3.82 22.33 1.44
CA PRO A 306 3.99 23.51 0.62
C PRO A 306 2.99 24.61 0.98
N SER A 307 3.46 25.83 1.32
CA SER A 307 2.60 27.00 1.52
C SER A 307 2.52 27.86 0.27
N VAL A 308 3.62 27.95 -0.49
CA VAL A 308 3.69 28.61 -1.79
C VAL A 308 4.58 27.80 -2.71
N THR A 309 4.12 27.53 -3.92
CA THR A 309 4.97 27.02 -5.01
C THR A 309 5.05 28.07 -6.11
N THR A 310 6.23 28.19 -6.74
CA THR A 310 6.43 29.06 -7.91
C THR A 310 6.99 28.19 -9.03
N ASP A 311 6.34 28.18 -10.17
CA ASP A 311 6.76 27.42 -11.32
C ASP A 311 7.92 28.11 -12.08
N LEU A 312 8.42 27.49 -13.14
CA LEU A 312 9.48 28.01 -13.98
C LEU A 312 9.14 29.30 -14.75
N ASN A 313 7.84 29.66 -14.88
CA ASN A 313 7.36 30.90 -15.49
C ASN A 313 7.12 32.00 -14.46
N GLY A 314 7.42 31.74 -13.17
CA GLY A 314 7.17 32.65 -12.06
C GLY A 314 5.73 32.66 -11.56
N GLN A 315 4.88 31.74 -12.04
CA GLN A 315 3.49 31.63 -11.63
C GLN A 315 3.39 31.00 -10.23
N LYS A 316 2.65 31.64 -9.34
CA LYS A 316 2.53 31.22 -7.94
C LYS A 316 1.25 30.44 -7.70
N MET A 317 1.34 29.41 -6.85
CA MET A 317 0.20 28.76 -6.22
C MET A 317 0.36 28.86 -4.70
N GLU A 318 -0.70 29.17 -3.99
CA GLU A 318 -0.74 29.29 -2.54
C GLU A 318 -1.64 28.21 -1.93
N TYR A 319 -1.23 27.72 -0.76
CA TYR A 319 -1.93 26.62 -0.07
C TYR A 319 -2.14 27.00 1.39
N THR A 320 -3.29 26.63 1.95
CA THR A 320 -3.57 26.77 3.38
C THR A 320 -4.04 25.46 3.97
N TYR A 321 -3.81 25.29 5.26
CA TYR A 321 -4.09 24.06 6.00
C TYR A 321 -4.91 24.36 7.27
N ASP A 322 -5.68 23.37 7.72
CA ASP A 322 -6.36 23.43 9.00
C ASP A 322 -5.47 22.98 10.17
N ALA A 323 -6.02 23.01 11.37
CA ALA A 323 -5.31 22.59 12.59
C ALA A 323 -4.91 21.10 12.64
N LEU A 324 -5.36 20.29 11.70
CA LEU A 324 -4.99 18.88 11.55
C LEU A 324 -4.05 18.64 10.36
N GLY A 325 -3.58 19.69 9.68
CA GLY A 325 -2.72 19.61 8.50
C GLY A 325 -3.45 19.23 7.22
N ARG A 326 -4.80 19.24 7.20
CA ARG A 326 -5.57 18.99 5.98
C ARG A 326 -5.66 20.26 5.15
N GLN A 327 -5.52 20.12 3.83
CA GLN A 327 -5.58 21.24 2.90
C GLN A 327 -6.95 21.92 2.94
N MET A 328 -6.96 23.25 3.08
CA MET A 328 -8.18 24.06 3.11
C MET A 328 -8.39 24.82 1.82
N THR A 329 -7.35 25.47 1.29
CA THR A 329 -7.48 26.21 0.02
C THR A 329 -6.28 26.00 -0.88
N ILE A 330 -6.54 26.11 -2.18
CA ILE A 330 -5.54 26.32 -3.23
C ILE A 330 -5.92 27.61 -3.92
N ARG A 331 -4.97 28.54 -4.11
CA ARG A 331 -5.09 29.71 -4.96
C ARG A 331 -4.12 29.58 -6.12
N ALA A 332 -4.64 29.56 -7.33
CA ALA A 332 -3.85 29.53 -8.57
C ALA A 332 -3.55 30.97 -9.06
N PRO A 333 -2.65 31.15 -10.02
CA PRO A 333 -2.18 32.47 -10.47
C PRO A 333 -3.30 33.45 -10.80
N TYR A 334 -4.33 33.01 -11.52
CA TYR A 334 -5.44 33.87 -11.91
C TYR A 334 -6.20 34.41 -10.70
N GLU A 335 -6.50 33.57 -9.71
CA GLU A 335 -7.22 33.96 -8.50
C GLU A 335 -6.35 34.83 -7.58
N ILE A 336 -5.02 34.64 -7.58
CA ILE A 336 -4.08 35.49 -6.88
C ILE A 336 -4.11 36.89 -7.49
N GLU A 337 -3.99 37.03 -8.81
CA GLU A 337 -4.00 38.30 -9.53
C GLU A 337 -5.35 39.03 -9.41
N SER A 338 -6.45 38.30 -9.52
CA SER A 338 -7.83 38.88 -9.46
C SER A 338 -8.34 39.07 -8.03
N GLY A 339 -7.55 38.74 -6.99
CA GLY A 339 -7.90 38.90 -5.59
C GLY A 339 -8.98 37.94 -5.10
N GLN A 340 -9.23 36.83 -5.82
CA GLN A 340 -10.20 35.83 -5.40
C GLN A 340 -9.66 35.01 -4.20
N PRO A 341 -10.51 34.55 -3.28
CA PRO A 341 -10.07 33.89 -2.06
C PRO A 341 -9.52 32.48 -2.28
N PHE A 342 -9.89 31.80 -3.35
CA PHE A 342 -9.44 30.43 -3.68
C PHE A 342 -9.74 30.09 -5.14
N THR A 343 -8.98 29.17 -5.71
CA THR A 343 -9.33 28.40 -6.90
C THR A 343 -10.09 27.15 -6.49
N ILE A 344 -9.60 26.47 -5.45
CA ILE A 344 -10.25 25.30 -4.84
C ILE A 344 -10.31 25.51 -3.34
N ARG A 345 -11.46 25.23 -2.74
CA ARG A 345 -11.66 25.20 -1.29
C ARG A 345 -12.18 23.83 -0.86
N TYR A 346 -11.64 23.32 0.24
CA TYR A 346 -12.03 22.07 0.87
C TYR A 346 -12.70 22.35 2.21
N GLU A 347 -13.81 21.68 2.46
CA GLU A 347 -14.53 21.69 3.72
C GLU A 347 -14.77 20.25 4.19
N TYR A 348 -14.49 19.94 5.45
CA TYR A 348 -14.56 18.60 5.98
C TYR A 348 -15.65 18.50 7.04
N PHE A 349 -16.56 17.53 6.89
CA PHE A 349 -17.67 17.27 7.80
C PHE A 349 -17.61 15.83 8.32
N PRO A 350 -16.69 15.51 9.27
CA PRO A 350 -16.51 14.15 9.75
C PRO A 350 -17.76 13.55 10.38
N ALA A 351 -18.55 14.35 11.11
CA ALA A 351 -19.79 13.92 11.73
C ALA A 351 -20.87 13.50 10.70
N GLU A 352 -20.82 14.10 9.49
CA GLU A 352 -21.72 13.79 8.38
C GLU A 352 -21.10 12.82 7.37
N ARG A 353 -19.85 12.39 7.62
CA ARG A 353 -19.05 11.49 6.76
C ARG A 353 -18.92 11.99 5.33
N LYS A 354 -18.72 13.30 5.15
CA LYS A 354 -18.58 13.90 3.85
C LYS A 354 -17.50 14.97 3.80
N ALA A 355 -16.98 15.20 2.62
CA ALA A 355 -16.13 16.32 2.27
C ALA A 355 -16.78 17.11 1.13
N HIS A 356 -16.58 18.42 1.13
CA HIS A 356 -17.06 19.34 0.10
C HIS A 356 -15.86 20.01 -0.56
N THR A 357 -15.75 19.89 -1.87
CA THR A 357 -14.76 20.56 -2.70
C THR A 357 -15.47 21.61 -3.54
N ILE A 358 -15.01 22.84 -3.50
CA ILE A 358 -15.58 23.98 -4.20
C ILE A 358 -14.54 24.49 -5.19
N HIS A 359 -14.83 24.38 -6.49
CA HIS A 359 -14.05 25.03 -7.54
C HIS A 359 -14.65 26.39 -7.85
N TYR A 360 -13.84 27.43 -7.77
CA TYR A 360 -14.26 28.78 -8.14
C TYR A 360 -14.55 28.85 -9.66
N SER A 361 -15.64 29.50 -10.01
CA SER A 361 -15.96 29.91 -11.39
C SER A 361 -16.73 31.22 -11.37
N LYS A 362 -16.46 32.09 -12.33
CA LYS A 362 -17.19 33.37 -12.53
C LYS A 362 -18.69 33.18 -12.77
N GLU A 363 -19.06 32.07 -13.37
CA GLU A 363 -20.46 31.75 -13.72
C GLU A 363 -21.18 30.99 -12.58
N GLY A 364 -20.53 30.82 -11.45
CA GLY A 364 -20.99 30.08 -10.27
C GLY A 364 -20.14 28.88 -9.98
N ASN A 365 -19.85 28.67 -8.71
CA ASN A 365 -18.93 27.59 -8.25
C ASN A 365 -19.43 26.20 -8.67
N ILE A 366 -18.47 25.32 -8.91
CA ILE A 366 -18.72 23.89 -9.11
C ILE A 366 -18.49 23.20 -7.78
N ASP A 367 -19.57 22.72 -7.19
CA ASP A 367 -19.56 22.01 -5.93
C ASP A 367 -19.42 20.51 -6.16
N THR A 368 -18.56 19.84 -5.38
CA THR A 368 -18.42 18.39 -5.38
C THR A 368 -18.46 17.88 -3.94
N TYR A 369 -19.42 17.05 -3.62
CA TYR A 369 -19.52 16.36 -2.35
C TYR A 369 -19.09 14.91 -2.50
N THR A 370 -18.14 14.47 -1.66
CA THR A 370 -17.75 13.07 -1.54
C THR A 370 -18.26 12.54 -0.23
N PHE A 371 -19.06 11.49 -0.29
CA PHE A 371 -19.63 10.81 0.89
C PHE A 371 -18.84 9.54 1.18
N ALA A 372 -18.53 9.32 2.44
CA ALA A 372 -17.85 8.12 2.92
C ALA A 372 -18.76 7.30 3.82
N ASP A 373 -18.55 5.99 3.84
CA ASP A 373 -19.19 5.12 4.80
C ASP A 373 -18.53 5.18 6.19
N SER A 374 -19.05 4.46 7.15
CA SER A 374 -18.50 4.45 8.50
C SER A 374 -17.12 3.77 8.61
N LEU A 375 -16.65 3.07 7.57
CA LEU A 375 -15.31 2.49 7.45
C LEU A 375 -14.35 3.41 6.66
N MET A 376 -14.75 4.66 6.41
CA MET A 376 -13.96 5.70 5.70
C MET A 376 -13.75 5.41 4.19
N ARG A 377 -14.57 4.55 3.58
CA ARG A 377 -14.53 4.29 2.14
C ARG A 377 -15.44 5.27 1.41
N ALA A 378 -14.98 5.87 0.29
CA ALA A 378 -15.83 6.69 -0.57
C ALA A 378 -16.92 5.81 -1.20
N VAL A 379 -18.18 6.20 -1.03
CA VAL A 379 -19.35 5.41 -1.48
C VAL A 379 -20.28 6.17 -2.41
N GLN A 380 -20.12 7.49 -2.51
CA GLN A 380 -20.89 8.32 -3.44
C GLN A 380 -20.18 9.66 -3.67
N THR A 381 -20.28 10.18 -4.88
CA THR A 381 -19.86 11.55 -5.23
C THR A 381 -21.03 12.26 -5.89
N LYS A 382 -21.24 13.52 -5.50
CA LYS A 382 -22.20 14.41 -6.16
C LYS A 382 -21.49 15.65 -6.65
N GLN A 383 -21.72 16.02 -7.90
CA GLN A 383 -21.11 17.19 -8.51
C GLN A 383 -22.17 18.08 -9.17
N THR A 384 -21.96 19.39 -9.12
CA THR A 384 -22.74 20.37 -9.91
C THR A 384 -22.65 20.03 -11.39
N GLY A 385 -23.80 19.91 -12.03
CA GLY A 385 -23.92 19.70 -13.47
C GLY A 385 -24.99 20.59 -14.07
N VAL A 386 -25.04 20.63 -15.39
CA VAL A 386 -26.07 21.34 -16.16
C VAL A 386 -26.63 20.38 -17.21
N VAL A 387 -27.94 20.26 -17.28
CA VAL A 387 -28.65 19.52 -18.32
C VAL A 387 -29.59 20.42 -19.07
N TRP A 388 -29.70 20.22 -20.37
CA TRP A 388 -30.71 20.92 -21.19
C TRP A 388 -32.05 20.20 -21.05
N SER A 389 -33.04 20.87 -20.50
CA SER A 389 -34.39 20.34 -20.32
C SER A 389 -35.44 21.46 -20.39
N GLY A 390 -36.58 21.19 -21.02
CA GLY A 390 -37.65 22.16 -21.10
C GLY A 390 -37.30 23.46 -21.83
N GLY A 391 -36.33 23.45 -22.76
CA GLY A 391 -35.92 24.63 -23.53
C GLY A 391 -34.91 25.54 -22.82
N SER A 392 -34.35 25.11 -21.67
CA SER A 392 -33.35 25.90 -20.91
C SER A 392 -32.33 25.00 -20.21
N ASN A 393 -31.18 25.60 -19.83
CA ASN A 393 -30.19 24.96 -18.98
C ASN A 393 -30.72 24.84 -17.54
N GLN A 394 -30.78 23.63 -17.03
CA GLN A 394 -31.17 23.33 -15.66
C GLN A 394 -29.94 22.90 -14.84
N LYS A 395 -29.69 23.59 -13.72
CA LYS A 395 -28.64 23.19 -12.78
C LYS A 395 -29.10 21.96 -12.00
N VAL A 396 -28.31 20.92 -12.03
CA VAL A 396 -28.58 19.61 -11.39
C VAL A 396 -27.40 19.14 -10.55
N SER A 397 -27.62 18.14 -9.73
CA SER A 397 -26.54 17.33 -9.12
C SER A 397 -26.38 16.05 -9.93
N ILE A 398 -25.17 15.78 -10.37
CA ILE A 398 -24.78 14.49 -10.96
C ILE A 398 -24.33 13.60 -9.82
N VAL A 399 -25.06 12.52 -9.57
CA VAL A 399 -24.75 11.49 -8.56
C VAL A 399 -23.98 10.38 -9.24
N SER A 400 -22.80 10.02 -8.72
CA SER A 400 -21.93 8.98 -9.27
C SER A 400 -21.17 8.24 -8.16
N GLY A 401 -20.47 7.18 -8.52
CA GLY A 401 -19.61 6.42 -7.60
C GLY A 401 -20.38 5.62 -6.53
N ARG A 402 -21.69 5.46 -6.66
CA ARG A 402 -22.48 4.62 -5.75
C ARG A 402 -22.12 3.15 -5.96
N ALA A 403 -21.72 2.49 -4.87
CA ALA A 403 -21.34 1.10 -4.88
C ALA A 403 -21.93 0.36 -3.68
N VAL A 404 -22.26 -0.91 -3.87
CA VAL A 404 -22.62 -1.84 -2.82
C VAL A 404 -21.44 -2.77 -2.56
N ILE A 405 -20.99 -2.81 -1.31
CA ILE A 405 -19.84 -3.60 -0.91
C ILE A 405 -20.34 -4.73 0.00
N ASP A 406 -19.86 -5.96 -0.23
CA ASP A 406 -20.23 -7.13 0.58
C ASP A 406 -19.41 -7.22 1.88
N ALA A 407 -19.70 -8.26 2.69
CA ALA A 407 -19.00 -8.53 3.94
C ALA A 407 -17.49 -8.83 3.77
N PHE A 408 -17.05 -9.16 2.57
CA PHE A 408 -15.64 -9.45 2.22
C PHE A 408 -14.89 -8.24 1.67
N GLY A 409 -15.59 -7.09 1.50
CA GLY A 409 -15.03 -5.85 0.99
C GLY A 409 -15.04 -5.74 -0.54
N ARG A 410 -15.76 -6.62 -1.25
CA ARG A 410 -15.86 -6.65 -2.71
C ARG A 410 -17.02 -5.79 -3.18
N ASN A 411 -16.87 -5.13 -4.33
CA ASN A 411 -17.92 -4.33 -4.96
C ASN A 411 -18.86 -5.24 -5.75
N ILE A 412 -20.01 -5.56 -5.17
CA ILE A 412 -21.02 -6.46 -5.78
C ILE A 412 -22.06 -5.74 -6.65
N ALA A 413 -22.16 -4.42 -6.54
CA ALA A 413 -22.96 -3.60 -7.45
C ALA A 413 -22.40 -2.20 -7.57
N ALA A 414 -22.42 -1.64 -8.77
CA ALA A 414 -22.09 -0.26 -9.07
C ALA A 414 -23.26 0.40 -9.80
N TYR A 415 -23.76 1.51 -9.25
CA TYR A 415 -24.85 2.26 -9.85
C TYR A 415 -24.37 3.18 -10.97
N TYR A 416 -25.10 3.25 -12.05
CA TYR A 416 -24.84 4.22 -13.11
C TYR A 416 -25.05 5.66 -12.63
N PRO A 417 -24.33 6.62 -13.20
CA PRO A 417 -24.56 8.03 -12.90
C PRO A 417 -26.01 8.45 -13.19
N MET A 418 -26.56 9.27 -12.30
CA MET A 418 -27.90 9.84 -12.46
C MET A 418 -27.87 11.32 -12.11
N THR A 419 -28.94 12.02 -12.45
CA THR A 419 -29.16 13.42 -12.07
C THR A 419 -30.31 13.55 -11.07
N GLU A 420 -30.16 14.51 -10.16
CA GLU A 420 -31.21 14.88 -9.21
C GLU A 420 -31.26 16.41 -9.06
N SER A 421 -32.26 16.90 -8.31
CA SER A 421 -32.36 18.33 -8.00
C SER A 421 -31.08 18.84 -7.33
N HIS A 422 -30.55 19.96 -7.82
CA HIS A 422 -29.33 20.58 -7.28
C HIS A 422 -29.43 20.91 -5.79
N GLY A 423 -30.65 21.20 -5.28
CA GLY A 423 -30.87 21.44 -3.84
C GLY A 423 -30.47 20.28 -2.91
N ASN A 424 -30.33 19.08 -3.46
CA ASN A 424 -29.92 17.87 -2.70
C ASN A 424 -28.43 17.53 -2.78
N ILE A 425 -27.60 18.40 -3.36
CA ILE A 425 -26.19 18.09 -3.63
C ILE A 425 -25.41 17.70 -2.36
N GLY A 426 -25.67 18.33 -1.23
CA GLY A 426 -25.01 18.08 0.06
C GLY A 426 -25.60 16.92 0.87
N THR A 427 -26.60 16.18 0.34
CA THR A 427 -27.27 15.08 1.03
C THR A 427 -27.02 13.76 0.31
N TYR A 428 -26.71 12.69 1.05
CA TYR A 428 -26.51 11.36 0.47
C TYR A 428 -27.78 10.87 -0.23
N ASN A 429 -27.65 10.31 -1.43
CA ASN A 429 -28.76 9.73 -2.18
C ASN A 429 -28.93 8.25 -1.80
N HIS A 430 -30.07 7.90 -1.21
CA HIS A 430 -30.45 6.54 -0.80
C HIS A 430 -31.32 5.79 -1.82
N ALA A 431 -31.54 6.36 -3.02
CA ALA A 431 -32.40 5.73 -4.00
C ALA A 431 -31.96 4.33 -4.39
N THR A 432 -32.92 3.38 -4.44
CA THR A 432 -32.68 1.94 -4.61
C THR A 432 -33.15 1.42 -5.97
N GLY A 433 -33.91 2.19 -6.72
CA GLY A 433 -34.50 1.80 -8.00
C GLY A 433 -33.63 2.09 -9.23
N ASP A 434 -32.38 2.51 -9.01
CA ASP A 434 -31.53 2.96 -10.10
C ASP A 434 -30.88 1.80 -10.87
N LEU A 435 -30.52 2.06 -12.11
CA LEU A 435 -29.78 1.16 -12.96
C LEU A 435 -28.41 0.84 -12.34
N GLN A 436 -28.07 -0.44 -12.25
CA GLN A 436 -26.81 -0.91 -11.68
C GLN A 436 -26.19 -2.03 -12.51
N ALA A 437 -24.87 -2.07 -12.54
CA ALA A 437 -24.13 -3.25 -12.93
C ALA A 437 -23.88 -4.12 -11.67
N LYS A 438 -24.11 -5.44 -11.77
CA LYS A 438 -23.86 -6.40 -10.69
C LYS A 438 -22.64 -7.23 -11.02
N THR A 439 -21.82 -7.49 -10.01
CA THR A 439 -20.59 -8.30 -10.13
C THR A 439 -20.67 -9.49 -9.19
N GLU A 440 -20.40 -10.68 -9.71
CA GLU A 440 -20.27 -11.91 -8.93
C GLU A 440 -18.81 -12.33 -8.86
N TYR A 441 -18.45 -13.02 -7.77
CA TYR A 441 -17.07 -13.42 -7.48
C TYR A 441 -17.02 -14.89 -7.08
N ASP A 442 -15.93 -15.55 -7.47
CA ASP A 442 -15.57 -16.86 -6.96
C ASP A 442 -14.89 -16.78 -5.58
N THR A 443 -14.49 -17.93 -5.04
CA THR A 443 -13.81 -18.04 -3.75
C THR A 443 -12.37 -17.50 -3.75
N HIS A 444 -11.78 -17.25 -4.93
CA HIS A 444 -10.50 -16.53 -5.10
C HIS A 444 -10.65 -15.00 -5.19
N ASP A 445 -11.86 -14.47 -5.04
CA ASP A 445 -12.21 -13.07 -5.28
C ASP A 445 -12.03 -12.60 -6.75
N ARG A 446 -12.00 -13.55 -7.71
CA ARG A 446 -12.00 -13.25 -9.15
C ARG A 446 -13.42 -12.99 -9.61
N THR A 447 -13.61 -11.98 -10.45
CA THR A 447 -14.91 -11.72 -11.10
C THR A 447 -15.29 -12.90 -12.00
N THR A 448 -16.46 -13.49 -11.76
CA THR A 448 -17.03 -14.57 -12.56
C THR A 448 -18.06 -14.09 -13.56
N SER A 449 -18.82 -13.06 -13.19
CA SER A 449 -19.79 -12.44 -14.07
C SER A 449 -19.95 -10.96 -13.77
N VAL A 450 -20.30 -10.19 -14.79
CA VAL A 450 -20.78 -8.82 -14.66
C VAL A 450 -22.07 -8.73 -15.46
N THR A 451 -23.18 -8.43 -14.80
CA THR A 451 -24.47 -8.22 -15.43
C THR A 451 -24.78 -6.73 -15.50
N LEU A 452 -24.89 -6.16 -16.69
CA LEU A 452 -25.23 -4.77 -16.89
C LEU A 452 -26.72 -4.51 -16.61
N ALA A 453 -27.11 -3.23 -16.54
CA ALA A 453 -28.48 -2.86 -16.23
C ALA A 453 -29.52 -3.31 -17.25
N ASP A 454 -29.13 -3.53 -18.50
CA ASP A 454 -29.97 -4.07 -19.58
C ASP A 454 -30.06 -5.61 -19.58
N GLY A 455 -29.39 -6.26 -18.64
CA GLY A 455 -29.35 -7.72 -18.50
C GLY A 455 -28.29 -8.43 -19.37
N SER A 456 -27.44 -7.69 -20.10
CA SER A 456 -26.33 -8.23 -20.88
C SER A 456 -25.12 -8.62 -20.01
#